data_6d793f98e157905213689af6c28d8d07
#
_entry.id   6d793f98e157905213689af6c28d8d07
#
_cell.length_a   1.000
_cell.length_b   1.000
_cell.length_c   1.000
_cell.angle_alpha   90.00
_cell.angle_beta   90.00
_cell.angle_gamma   90.00
#
_symmetry.space_group_name_H-M   'P 1'
#
loop_
_entity.id
_entity.type
_entity.pdbx_description
1 polymer ?
#
loop_
_entity_poly.entity_id
_entity_poly.type
_entity_poly.pdbx_seq_one_letter_code
_entity_poly.pdbx_strand_id
1 'polypeptide(L)'
;MSQDPFKSQIVNYISKSAIIGHNVKVWHFAYVGDDTEIGDNVMIGSLSHIDYRVKIGENSRIEGSVYIPPLTIIGKNVFIGPGATFTNDPYPMSPKMSGVVVEEGAIIGSRAVIKPGVRVGRDSVIAMAAVVTKDVPPEVVVMGHPARVKYTRAEYDKKKADWLSRS
;
A
#
# COMPACT_ATOMS: atom_id res chain seq x y z
N MET A 1 -18.20 17.26 35.26
CA MET A 1 -17.86 16.23 34.26
C MET A 1 -16.40 16.44 33.90
N SER A 2 -15.48 15.65 34.44
CA SER A 2 -14.07 15.74 34.07
C SER A 2 -13.93 15.25 32.63
N GLN A 3 -13.51 16.13 31.73
CA GLN A 3 -13.11 15.70 30.40
C GLN A 3 -11.89 14.81 30.57
N ASP A 4 -11.99 13.57 30.12
CA ASP A 4 -10.85 12.64 30.11
C ASP A 4 -9.74 13.26 29.24
N PRO A 5 -8.62 13.69 29.81
CA PRO A 5 -7.53 14.34 29.08
C PRO A 5 -6.85 13.41 28.07
N PHE A 6 -7.17 12.11 28.10
CA PHE A 6 -6.65 11.09 27.16
C PHE A 6 -7.64 10.71 26.06
N LYS A 7 -8.83 11.36 25.98
CA LYS A 7 -9.66 11.23 24.80
C LYS A 7 -8.99 11.91 23.63
N SER A 8 -8.13 11.17 22.93
CA SER A 8 -7.50 11.64 21.70
C SER A 8 -8.58 11.98 20.67
N GLN A 9 -8.61 13.22 20.21
CA GLN A 9 -9.37 13.55 19.01
C GLN A 9 -8.72 12.81 17.85
N ILE A 10 -9.50 12.07 17.06
CA ILE A 10 -9.01 11.52 15.79
C ILE A 10 -8.79 12.70 14.86
N VAL A 11 -7.53 12.98 14.55
CA VAL A 11 -7.17 14.05 13.62
C VAL A 11 -6.67 13.41 12.34
N ASN A 12 -7.54 13.38 11.32
CA ASN A 12 -7.23 12.96 9.97
C ASN A 12 -7.59 14.09 9.01
N TYR A 13 -6.89 14.17 7.90
CA TYR A 13 -7.35 14.95 6.76
C TYR A 13 -7.90 14.00 5.70
N ILE A 14 -9.16 14.16 5.35
CA ILE A 14 -9.80 13.46 4.23
C ILE A 14 -10.42 14.54 3.35
N SER A 15 -9.97 14.62 2.10
CA SER A 15 -10.49 15.61 1.17
C SER A 15 -11.99 15.45 0.96
N LYS A 16 -12.68 16.58 0.76
CA LYS A 16 -14.12 16.60 0.47
C LYS A 16 -14.45 16.00 -0.90
N SER A 17 -13.50 15.99 -1.83
CA SER A 17 -13.66 15.36 -3.16
C SER A 17 -13.30 13.87 -3.17
N ALA A 18 -12.78 13.32 -2.07
CA ALA A 18 -12.49 11.90 -1.98
C ALA A 18 -13.79 11.08 -1.91
N ILE A 19 -13.81 9.98 -2.65
CA ILE A 19 -14.93 9.01 -2.65
C ILE A 19 -14.54 7.86 -1.73
N ILE A 20 -15.28 7.72 -0.63
CA ILE A 20 -14.99 6.74 0.41
C ILE A 20 -16.10 5.68 0.44
N GLY A 21 -15.73 4.41 0.27
CA GLY A 21 -16.63 3.28 0.33
C GLY A 21 -17.20 2.98 1.73
N HIS A 22 -17.96 1.91 1.83
CA HIS A 22 -18.55 1.49 3.10
C HIS A 22 -17.50 0.84 4.02
N ASN A 23 -17.69 1.01 5.33
CA ASN A 23 -16.87 0.38 6.38
C ASN A 23 -15.35 0.65 6.24
N VAL A 24 -14.97 1.78 5.67
CA VAL A 24 -13.57 2.23 5.59
C VAL A 24 -13.12 2.70 6.97
N LYS A 25 -11.92 2.27 7.39
CA LYS A 25 -11.31 2.67 8.66
C LYS A 25 -10.05 3.47 8.38
N VAL A 26 -10.00 4.70 8.87
CA VAL A 26 -8.84 5.58 8.76
C VAL A 26 -8.33 5.90 10.17
N TRP A 27 -7.10 5.49 10.46
CA TRP A 27 -6.46 5.70 11.77
C TRP A 27 -5.85 7.10 11.87
N HIS A 28 -5.39 7.48 13.07
CA HIS A 28 -4.95 8.82 13.41
C HIS A 28 -3.83 9.37 12.51
N PHE A 29 -3.89 10.68 12.22
CA PHE A 29 -2.87 11.42 11.47
C PHE A 29 -2.67 10.92 10.02
N ALA A 30 -3.68 10.29 9.45
CA ALA A 30 -3.65 9.93 8.04
C ALA A 30 -4.11 11.12 7.17
N TYR A 31 -3.58 11.18 5.96
CA TYR A 31 -3.96 12.12 4.91
C TYR A 31 -4.56 11.36 3.73
N VAL A 32 -5.70 11.82 3.20
CA VAL A 32 -6.34 11.34 1.98
C VAL A 32 -6.62 12.53 1.08
N GLY A 33 -5.93 12.58 -0.05
CA GLY A 33 -5.95 13.69 -0.99
C GLY A 33 -7.17 13.76 -1.89
N ASP A 34 -7.20 14.80 -2.72
CA ASP A 34 -8.31 15.12 -3.60
C ASP A 34 -8.55 14.04 -4.65
N ASP A 35 -9.82 13.83 -5.03
CA ASP A 35 -10.26 12.92 -6.09
C ASP A 35 -9.75 11.47 -5.91
N THR A 36 -9.41 11.08 -4.68
CA THR A 36 -9.00 9.72 -4.33
C THR A 36 -10.23 8.84 -4.14
N GLU A 37 -10.21 7.65 -4.70
CA GLU A 37 -11.29 6.66 -4.61
C GLU A 37 -10.84 5.49 -3.71
N ILE A 38 -11.57 5.24 -2.63
CA ILE A 38 -11.30 4.16 -1.67
C ILE A 38 -12.49 3.22 -1.62
N GLY A 39 -12.26 1.95 -1.96
CA GLY A 39 -13.27 0.90 -1.97
C GLY A 39 -13.73 0.47 -0.57
N ASP A 40 -14.70 -0.42 -0.53
CA ASP A 40 -15.30 -0.93 0.70
C ASP A 40 -14.31 -1.70 1.58
N ASN A 41 -14.48 -1.65 2.88
CA ASN A 41 -13.71 -2.39 3.90
C ASN A 41 -12.19 -2.09 3.89
N VAL A 42 -11.75 -1.00 3.26
CA VAL A 42 -10.33 -0.61 3.27
C VAL A 42 -9.93 -0.12 4.66
N MET A 43 -8.72 -0.48 5.08
CA MET A 43 -8.10 0.02 6.31
C MET A 43 -6.86 0.84 5.97
N ILE A 44 -6.77 2.06 6.52
CA ILE A 44 -5.63 2.98 6.35
C ILE A 44 -5.02 3.24 7.72
N GLY A 45 -3.79 2.80 7.91
CA GLY A 45 -3.04 2.93 9.14
C GLY A 45 -2.60 4.36 9.45
N SER A 46 -2.25 4.59 10.70
CA SER A 46 -1.83 5.91 11.19
C SER A 46 -0.61 6.44 10.43
N LEU A 47 -0.54 7.78 10.28
CA LEU A 47 0.55 8.49 9.63
C LEU A 47 0.72 8.14 8.13
N SER A 48 -0.25 7.46 7.52
CA SER A 48 -0.18 7.19 6.08
C SER A 48 -0.60 8.42 5.28
N HIS A 49 0.08 8.62 4.17
CA HIS A 49 -0.19 9.71 3.23
C HIS A 49 -0.63 9.12 1.89
N ILE A 50 -1.91 9.24 1.62
CA ILE A 50 -2.53 8.86 0.35
C ILE A 50 -2.75 10.15 -0.43
N ASP A 51 -2.04 10.34 -1.51
CA ASP A 51 -2.07 11.58 -2.27
C ASP A 51 -3.32 11.66 -3.19
N TYR A 52 -3.41 12.69 -4.03
CA TYR A 52 -4.58 12.92 -4.88
C TYR A 52 -4.67 11.91 -6.05
N ARG A 53 -5.89 11.64 -6.53
CA ARG A 53 -6.20 10.73 -7.66
C ARG A 53 -5.61 9.33 -7.49
N VAL A 54 -5.56 8.85 -6.27
CA VAL A 54 -5.21 7.46 -5.95
C VAL A 54 -6.48 6.63 -5.99
N LYS A 55 -6.37 5.38 -6.45
CA LYS A 55 -7.48 4.41 -6.37
C LYS A 55 -7.05 3.22 -5.53
N ILE A 56 -7.88 2.84 -4.55
CA ILE A 56 -7.64 1.70 -3.67
C ILE A 56 -8.85 0.78 -3.72
N GLY A 57 -8.64 -0.44 -4.20
CA GLY A 57 -9.67 -1.47 -4.30
C GLY A 57 -10.11 -2.01 -2.94
N GLU A 58 -11.31 -2.56 -2.91
CA GLU A 58 -11.97 -3.08 -1.71
C GLU A 58 -11.14 -4.11 -0.94
N ASN A 59 -11.38 -4.24 0.36
CA ASN A 59 -10.73 -5.16 1.28
C ASN A 59 -9.20 -5.01 1.37
N SER A 60 -8.63 -3.91 0.86
CA SER A 60 -7.19 -3.67 0.94
C SER A 60 -6.81 -3.08 2.29
N ARG A 61 -5.61 -3.41 2.74
CA ARG A 61 -5.07 -2.99 4.01
C ARG A 61 -3.76 -2.24 3.83
N ILE A 62 -3.78 -0.96 4.15
CA ILE A 62 -2.64 -0.06 4.14
C ILE A 62 -2.19 0.13 5.58
N GLU A 63 -1.02 -0.35 5.92
CA GLU A 63 -0.45 -0.20 7.27
C GLU A 63 0.08 1.21 7.52
N GLY A 64 0.53 1.48 8.73
CA GLY A 64 0.96 2.83 9.12
C GLY A 64 2.20 3.34 8.40
N SER A 65 2.29 4.67 8.27
CA SER A 65 3.43 5.39 7.66
C SER A 65 3.71 5.02 6.20
N VAL A 66 2.69 4.57 5.47
CA VAL A 66 2.80 4.31 4.02
C VAL A 66 2.65 5.61 3.25
N TYR A 67 3.48 5.81 2.23
CA TYR A 67 3.31 6.88 1.26
C TYR A 67 2.84 6.33 -0.08
N ILE A 68 1.69 6.81 -0.57
CA ILE A 68 1.12 6.48 -1.88
C ILE A 68 0.97 7.77 -2.68
N PRO A 69 1.83 8.00 -3.70
CA PRO A 69 1.83 9.21 -4.50
C PRO A 69 0.67 9.26 -5.50
N PRO A 70 0.43 10.42 -6.13
CA PRO A 70 -0.61 10.60 -7.13
C PRO A 70 -0.60 9.56 -8.23
N LEU A 71 -1.78 9.30 -8.80
CA LEU A 71 -2.01 8.41 -9.95
C LEU A 71 -1.73 6.93 -9.68
N THR A 72 -1.46 6.55 -8.43
CA THR A 72 -1.25 5.14 -8.05
C THR A 72 -2.58 4.40 -8.01
N ILE A 73 -2.57 3.16 -8.51
CA ILE A 73 -3.74 2.27 -8.50
C ILE A 73 -3.39 1.03 -7.67
N ILE A 74 -4.12 0.82 -6.60
CA ILE A 74 -4.04 -0.37 -5.75
C ILE A 74 -5.28 -1.22 -6.01
N GLY A 75 -5.09 -2.48 -6.37
CA GLY A 75 -6.15 -3.45 -6.61
C GLY A 75 -6.89 -3.85 -5.33
N LYS A 76 -7.77 -4.85 -5.45
CA LYS A 76 -8.53 -5.42 -4.33
C LYS A 76 -7.65 -6.38 -3.52
N ASN A 77 -8.00 -6.59 -2.25
CA ASN A 77 -7.34 -7.57 -1.39
C ASN A 77 -5.80 -7.40 -1.28
N VAL A 78 -5.30 -6.18 -1.46
CA VAL A 78 -3.87 -5.88 -1.37
C VAL A 78 -3.48 -5.58 0.06
N PHE A 79 -2.34 -6.12 0.50
CA PHE A 79 -1.71 -5.74 1.76
C PHE A 79 -0.48 -4.88 1.50
N ILE A 80 -0.38 -3.74 2.17
CA ILE A 80 0.80 -2.86 2.13
C ILE A 80 1.34 -2.69 3.54
N GLY A 81 2.53 -3.23 3.77
CA GLY A 81 3.20 -3.22 5.06
C GLY A 81 3.70 -1.85 5.52
N PRO A 82 3.94 -1.68 6.82
CA PRO A 82 4.33 -0.40 7.40
C PRO A 82 5.54 0.25 6.74
N GLY A 83 5.45 1.56 6.50
CA GLY A 83 6.54 2.34 5.95
C GLY A 83 6.90 2.04 4.50
N ALA A 84 6.10 1.26 3.77
CA ALA A 84 6.29 1.08 2.34
C ALA A 84 6.13 2.42 1.62
N THR A 85 6.96 2.66 0.60
CA THR A 85 7.02 3.94 -0.11
C THR A 85 6.92 3.71 -1.61
N PHE A 86 5.89 4.30 -2.20
CA PHE A 86 5.74 4.34 -3.65
C PHE A 86 6.28 5.67 -4.17
N THR A 87 6.76 5.70 -5.39
CA THR A 87 7.27 6.90 -6.02
C THR A 87 6.62 7.12 -7.38
N ASN A 88 6.59 8.35 -7.88
CA ASN A 88 5.89 8.70 -9.12
C ASN A 88 6.70 9.58 -10.08
N ASP A 89 7.84 10.09 -9.64
CA ASP A 89 8.74 10.89 -10.47
C ASP A 89 10.10 10.20 -10.61
N PRO A 90 10.43 9.66 -11.79
CA PRO A 90 11.72 8.99 -12.02
C PRO A 90 12.90 9.95 -12.13
N TYR A 91 12.64 11.22 -12.36
CA TYR A 91 13.64 12.28 -12.53
C TYR A 91 13.21 13.57 -11.83
N PRO A 92 13.22 13.61 -10.48
CA PRO A 92 12.79 14.79 -9.73
C PRO A 92 13.62 16.03 -10.06
N MET A 93 13.06 17.17 -10.29
CA MET A 93 11.67 17.57 -10.32
C MET A 93 11.17 17.60 -11.77
N SER A 94 10.37 16.61 -12.15
CA SER A 94 9.84 16.49 -13.51
C SER A 94 8.36 16.88 -13.54
N PRO A 95 7.87 17.54 -14.59
CA PRO A 95 6.44 17.76 -14.77
C PRO A 95 5.68 16.48 -15.15
N LYS A 96 6.39 15.39 -15.48
CA LYS A 96 5.80 14.11 -15.88
C LYS A 96 5.87 13.11 -14.74
N MET A 97 4.72 12.76 -14.20
CA MET A 97 4.58 11.74 -13.15
C MET A 97 4.02 10.43 -13.72
N SER A 98 4.37 9.32 -13.10
CA SER A 98 3.87 7.98 -13.44
C SER A 98 3.54 7.22 -12.15
N GLY A 99 2.26 6.98 -11.92
CA GLY A 99 1.79 6.19 -10.77
C GLY A 99 2.22 4.73 -10.88
N VAL A 100 2.22 4.04 -9.75
CA VAL A 100 2.44 2.60 -9.65
C VAL A 100 1.10 1.88 -9.79
N VAL A 101 1.11 0.69 -10.38
CA VAL A 101 -0.06 -0.19 -10.41
C VAL A 101 0.25 -1.43 -9.59
N VAL A 102 -0.54 -1.68 -8.55
CA VAL A 102 -0.49 -2.91 -7.75
C VAL A 102 -1.75 -3.71 -8.03
N GLU A 103 -1.59 -4.89 -8.60
CA GLU A 103 -2.73 -5.75 -8.96
C GLU A 103 -3.28 -6.49 -7.74
N GLU A 104 -4.45 -7.07 -7.91
CA GLU A 104 -5.21 -7.76 -6.88
C GLU A 104 -4.39 -8.82 -6.13
N GLY A 105 -4.61 -8.97 -4.82
CA GLY A 105 -4.02 -10.00 -3.97
C GLY A 105 -2.52 -9.86 -3.70
N ALA A 106 -1.88 -8.80 -4.23
CA ALA A 106 -0.46 -8.58 -4.02
C ALA A 106 -0.15 -8.19 -2.56
N ILE A 107 1.04 -8.55 -2.12
CA ILE A 107 1.56 -8.24 -0.79
C ILE A 107 2.81 -7.37 -0.95
N ILE A 108 2.78 -6.17 -0.38
CA ILE A 108 3.95 -5.28 -0.31
C ILE A 108 4.50 -5.35 1.11
N GLY A 109 5.71 -5.85 1.26
CA GLY A 109 6.38 -5.97 2.57
C GLY A 109 6.76 -4.61 3.16
N SER A 110 6.94 -4.60 4.48
CA SER A 110 7.31 -3.40 5.24
C SER A 110 8.56 -2.74 4.66
N ARG A 111 8.54 -1.40 4.55
CA ARG A 111 9.63 -0.57 4.03
C ARG A 111 10.11 -0.93 2.62
N ALA A 112 9.31 -1.61 1.82
CA ALA A 112 9.61 -1.78 0.40
C ALA A 112 9.51 -0.43 -0.33
N VAL A 113 10.37 -0.23 -1.33
CA VAL A 113 10.36 0.97 -2.18
C VAL A 113 10.03 0.57 -3.61
N ILE A 114 9.02 1.21 -4.19
CA ILE A 114 8.54 0.90 -5.54
C ILE A 114 8.83 2.09 -6.47
N LYS A 115 9.57 1.82 -7.54
CA LYS A 115 9.94 2.81 -8.56
C LYS A 115 8.71 3.32 -9.33
N PRO A 116 8.71 4.59 -9.81
CA PRO A 116 7.65 5.14 -10.64
C PRO A 116 7.32 4.27 -11.84
N GLY A 117 6.03 4.13 -12.16
CA GLY A 117 5.52 3.41 -13.33
C GLY A 117 5.61 1.89 -13.27
N VAL A 118 6.10 1.32 -12.18
CA VAL A 118 6.16 -0.14 -12.00
C VAL A 118 4.76 -0.73 -11.88
N ARG A 119 4.58 -1.88 -12.51
CA ARG A 119 3.43 -2.77 -12.30
C ARG A 119 3.83 -3.94 -11.41
N VAL A 120 3.12 -4.11 -10.31
CA VAL A 120 3.24 -5.25 -9.39
C VAL A 120 2.11 -6.23 -9.72
N GLY A 121 2.46 -7.39 -10.28
CA GLY A 121 1.51 -8.38 -10.77
C GLY A 121 0.66 -9.01 -9.67
N ARG A 122 -0.49 -9.55 -10.07
CA ARG A 122 -1.47 -10.16 -9.19
C ARG A 122 -0.83 -11.25 -8.33
N ASP A 123 -1.27 -11.33 -7.08
CA ASP A 123 -0.83 -12.32 -6.10
C ASP A 123 0.69 -12.39 -5.90
N SER A 124 1.45 -11.39 -6.36
CA SER A 124 2.88 -11.34 -6.10
C SER A 124 3.20 -10.84 -4.69
N VAL A 125 4.39 -11.14 -4.22
CA VAL A 125 4.89 -10.72 -2.91
C VAL A 125 6.19 -9.94 -3.08
N ILE A 126 6.19 -8.70 -2.63
CA ILE A 126 7.38 -7.88 -2.47
C ILE A 126 7.88 -8.10 -1.04
N ALA A 127 9.06 -8.64 -0.86
CA ALA A 127 9.63 -8.85 0.47
C ALA A 127 9.90 -7.51 1.19
N MET A 128 9.97 -7.55 2.52
CA MET A 128 10.34 -6.38 3.31
C MET A 128 11.66 -5.78 2.86
N ALA A 129 11.77 -4.44 2.88
CA ALA A 129 12.94 -3.66 2.49
C ALA A 129 13.44 -3.91 1.05
N ALA A 130 12.63 -4.51 0.18
CA ALA A 130 13.00 -4.68 -1.23
C ALA A 130 12.89 -3.36 -2.00
N VAL A 131 13.78 -3.15 -2.97
CA VAL A 131 13.73 -2.00 -3.90
C VAL A 131 13.36 -2.50 -5.28
N VAL A 132 12.11 -2.25 -5.66
CA VAL A 132 11.52 -2.72 -6.93
C VAL A 132 11.76 -1.69 -8.02
N THR A 133 12.58 -2.05 -9.00
CA THR A 133 12.99 -1.16 -10.10
C THR A 133 12.44 -1.56 -11.47
N LYS A 134 11.75 -2.70 -11.56
CA LYS A 134 11.14 -3.26 -12.79
C LYS A 134 9.80 -3.88 -12.44
N ASP A 135 8.96 -4.07 -13.44
CA ASP A 135 7.69 -4.79 -13.28
C ASP A 135 7.90 -6.17 -12.64
N VAL A 136 6.96 -6.54 -11.80
CA VAL A 136 6.96 -7.82 -11.09
C VAL A 136 5.90 -8.71 -11.73
N PRO A 137 6.28 -9.89 -12.24
CA PRO A 137 5.32 -10.85 -12.76
C PRO A 137 4.30 -11.28 -11.70
N PRO A 138 3.10 -11.76 -12.09
CA PRO A 138 2.16 -12.30 -11.13
C PRO A 138 2.71 -13.57 -10.44
N GLU A 139 2.18 -13.86 -9.26
CA GLU A 139 2.39 -15.11 -8.52
C GLU A 139 3.85 -15.44 -8.17
N VAL A 140 4.71 -14.42 -8.06
CA VAL A 140 6.11 -14.58 -7.64
C VAL A 140 6.42 -13.82 -6.36
N VAL A 141 7.50 -14.22 -5.71
CA VAL A 141 8.11 -13.50 -4.60
C VAL A 141 9.38 -12.84 -5.09
N VAL A 142 9.47 -11.51 -4.93
CA VAL A 142 10.70 -10.76 -5.22
C VAL A 142 11.29 -10.20 -3.93
N MET A 143 12.62 -10.16 -3.87
CA MET A 143 13.34 -9.62 -2.72
C MET A 143 14.69 -9.04 -3.10
N GLY A 144 15.21 -8.17 -2.25
CA GLY A 144 16.55 -7.59 -2.34
C GLY A 144 16.58 -6.20 -2.95
N HIS A 145 17.77 -5.67 -3.15
CA HIS A 145 18.08 -4.35 -3.67
C HIS A 145 19.16 -4.46 -4.74
N PRO A 146 18.82 -4.37 -6.04
CA PRO A 146 17.48 -4.33 -6.59
C PRO A 146 16.73 -5.67 -6.44
N ALA A 147 15.39 -5.59 -6.35
CA ALA A 147 14.56 -6.77 -6.18
C ALA A 147 14.67 -7.75 -7.35
N ARG A 148 14.73 -9.05 -7.06
CA ARG A 148 14.78 -10.15 -8.02
C ARG A 148 13.81 -11.25 -7.60
N VAL A 149 13.26 -11.95 -8.59
CA VAL A 149 12.43 -13.15 -8.34
C VAL A 149 13.26 -14.19 -7.58
N LYS A 150 12.69 -14.74 -6.54
CA LYS A 150 13.33 -15.75 -5.66
C LYS A 150 12.61 -17.09 -5.68
N TYR A 151 11.28 -17.06 -5.61
CA TYR A 151 10.44 -18.26 -5.62
C TYR A 151 8.99 -17.87 -5.96
N THR A 152 8.11 -18.86 -6.04
CA THR A 152 6.70 -18.67 -6.41
C THR A 152 5.83 -18.27 -5.23
N ARG A 153 4.64 -17.74 -5.51
CA ARG A 153 3.63 -17.48 -4.50
C ARG A 153 3.19 -18.77 -3.79
N ALA A 154 3.06 -19.88 -4.51
CA ALA A 154 2.70 -21.18 -3.92
C ALA A 154 3.72 -21.63 -2.86
N GLU A 155 5.02 -21.45 -3.12
CA GLU A 155 6.06 -21.74 -2.13
C GLU A 155 5.99 -20.80 -0.92
N TYR A 156 5.62 -19.53 -1.12
CA TYR A 156 5.38 -18.60 -0.03
C TYR A 156 4.21 -19.07 0.85
N ASP A 157 3.09 -19.43 0.23
CA ASP A 157 1.90 -19.86 0.94
C ASP A 157 2.14 -21.18 1.71
N LYS A 158 2.93 -22.10 1.16
CA LYS A 158 3.39 -23.29 1.88
C LYS A 158 4.21 -22.94 3.13
N LYS A 159 5.20 -22.05 2.99
CA LYS A 159 6.01 -21.56 4.13
C LYS A 159 5.16 -20.89 5.20
N LYS A 160 4.14 -20.13 4.79
CA LYS A 160 3.18 -19.51 5.70
C LYS A 160 2.36 -20.54 6.45
N ALA A 161 1.86 -21.57 5.75
CA ALA A 161 1.11 -22.67 6.36
C ALA A 161 1.96 -23.45 7.36
N ASP A 162 3.20 -23.77 6.99
CA ASP A 162 4.16 -24.46 7.88
C ASP A 162 4.47 -23.64 9.14
N TRP A 163 4.59 -22.31 9.00
CA TRP A 163 4.79 -21.43 10.15
C TRP A 163 3.57 -21.40 11.07
N LEU A 164 2.37 -21.31 10.53
CA LEU A 164 1.12 -21.30 11.29
C LEU A 164 0.84 -22.64 12.01
N SER A 165 1.32 -23.77 11.48
CA SER A 165 1.14 -25.08 12.10
C SER A 165 2.04 -25.34 13.30
N ARG A 166 3.06 -24.48 13.52
CA ARG A 166 4.02 -24.60 14.62
C ARG A 166 3.66 -23.75 15.85
N SER A 167 2.53 -23.03 15.79
CA SER A 167 2.05 -22.13 16.88
C SER A 167 1.09 -22.82 17.84
#